data_6e8b20c11d7e90c66f626f1504645f2d
#
_entry.id   6e8b20c11d7e90c66f626f1504645f2d
#
_cell.length_a   1.000
_cell.length_b   1.000
_cell.length_c   1.000
_cell.angle_alpha   90.00
_cell.angle_beta   90.00
_cell.angle_gamma   90.00
#
_symmetry.space_group_name_H-M   'P 1'
#
loop_
_entity.id
_entity.type
_entity.pdbx_description
1 polymer ?
#
loop_
_entity_poly.entity_id
_entity_poly.type
_entity_poly.pdbx_seq_one_letter_code
_entity_poly.pdbx_strand_id
1 'polypeptide(L)'
;MISIVKRNGQTEPLSEEKYNRVVMYGVEGIRGVSASAVAMGAAASIFDGITTSQLHEALVKSAADLISPDAPNYSQVAARLNIFKIRKDAFGRYDYPNFYQHIVKNVNKGVYDKDLLTHYSFEEIEELGNYIKPKRDDL
;
A
#
# COMPACT_ATOMS: atom_id res chain seq x y z
N MET A 1 8.75 -22.68 -9.31
CA MET A 1 8.81 -21.58 -8.32
C MET A 1 8.30 -20.32 -8.97
N ILE A 2 7.38 -19.63 -8.33
CA ILE A 2 6.82 -18.38 -8.86
C ILE A 2 7.77 -17.23 -8.51
N SER A 3 8.11 -16.44 -9.52
CA SER A 3 8.91 -15.21 -9.37
C SER A 3 8.04 -13.97 -9.45
N ILE A 4 8.46 -12.93 -8.78
CA ILE A 4 7.79 -11.63 -8.74
C ILE A 4 8.74 -10.54 -9.24
N VAL A 5 8.19 -9.62 -10.04
CA VAL A 5 8.94 -8.46 -10.53
C VAL A 5 8.67 -7.26 -9.64
N LYS A 6 9.71 -6.72 -9.04
CA LYS A 6 9.65 -5.54 -8.18
C LYS A 6 9.48 -4.26 -9.00
N ARG A 7 9.10 -3.16 -8.32
CA ARG A 7 8.97 -1.83 -8.92
C ARG A 7 10.26 -1.30 -9.53
N ASN A 8 11.41 -1.75 -9.04
CA ASN A 8 12.72 -1.40 -9.60
C ASN A 8 13.15 -2.30 -10.78
N GLY A 9 12.28 -3.20 -11.23
CA GLY A 9 12.55 -4.14 -12.33
C GLY A 9 13.30 -5.41 -11.91
N GLN A 10 13.72 -5.53 -10.67
CA GLN A 10 14.39 -6.75 -10.18
C GLN A 10 13.38 -7.89 -10.03
N THR A 11 13.83 -9.10 -10.35
CA THR A 11 13.05 -10.32 -10.17
C THR A 11 13.56 -11.08 -8.95
N GLU A 12 12.65 -11.51 -8.09
CA GLU A 12 12.96 -12.35 -6.94
C GLU A 12 11.89 -13.45 -6.78
N PRO A 13 12.19 -14.55 -6.08
CA PRO A 13 11.16 -15.54 -5.75
C PRO A 13 10.05 -14.92 -4.91
N LEU A 14 8.80 -15.33 -5.17
CA LEU A 14 7.67 -14.92 -4.35
C LEU A 14 7.84 -15.45 -2.93
N SER A 15 7.85 -14.54 -1.95
CA SER A 15 7.92 -14.88 -0.54
C SER A 15 6.51 -15.07 0.01
N GLU A 16 6.16 -16.30 0.35
CA GLU A 16 4.88 -16.62 0.99
C GLU A 16 4.72 -15.89 2.33
N GLU A 17 5.83 -15.74 3.07
CA GLU A 17 5.82 -15.02 4.34
C GLU A 17 5.42 -13.55 4.16
N LYS A 18 6.03 -12.86 3.18
CA LYS A 18 5.69 -11.45 2.88
C LYS A 18 4.26 -11.33 2.39
N TYR A 19 3.82 -12.23 1.54
CA TYR A 19 2.45 -12.29 1.03
C TYR A 19 1.44 -12.43 2.16
N ASN A 20 1.64 -13.42 3.03
CA ASN A 20 0.76 -13.66 4.15
C ASN A 20 0.76 -12.49 5.15
N ARG A 21 1.90 -11.86 5.37
CA ARG A 21 2.03 -10.70 6.25
C ARG A 21 1.16 -9.53 5.76
N VAL A 22 1.16 -9.24 4.47
CA VAL A 22 0.32 -8.18 3.90
C VAL A 22 -1.16 -8.50 4.09
N VAL A 23 -1.57 -9.75 3.84
CA VAL A 23 -2.95 -10.18 4.05
C VAL A 23 -3.36 -10.05 5.53
N MET A 24 -2.48 -10.45 6.45
CA MET A 24 -2.74 -10.33 7.89
C MET A 24 -2.93 -8.88 8.32
N TYR A 25 -2.14 -7.95 7.81
CA TYR A 25 -2.36 -6.53 8.05
C TYR A 25 -3.71 -6.04 7.50
N GLY A 26 -4.10 -6.55 6.34
CA GLY A 26 -5.38 -6.21 5.73
C GLY A 26 -6.59 -6.57 6.58
N VAL A 27 -6.51 -7.66 7.34
CA VAL A 27 -7.64 -8.18 8.15
C VAL A 27 -7.53 -7.82 9.63
N GLU A 28 -6.41 -7.27 10.07
CA GLU A 28 -6.14 -7.02 11.50
C GLU A 28 -7.23 -6.14 12.14
N GLY A 29 -7.82 -6.64 13.23
CA GLY A 29 -8.85 -5.92 13.99
C GLY A 29 -10.21 -5.81 13.30
N ILE A 30 -10.39 -6.38 12.12
CA ILE A 30 -11.67 -6.40 11.42
C ILE A 30 -12.42 -7.69 11.73
N ARG A 31 -13.66 -7.57 12.19
CA ARG A 31 -14.49 -8.73 12.56
C ARG A 31 -15.17 -9.34 11.33
N GLY A 32 -15.35 -10.66 11.36
CA GLY A 32 -16.12 -11.38 10.34
C GLY A 32 -15.40 -11.54 9.02
N VAL A 33 -14.07 -11.46 9.01
CA VAL A 33 -13.25 -11.63 7.80
C VAL A 33 -12.20 -12.70 8.02
N SER A 34 -11.79 -13.36 6.94
CA SER A 34 -10.80 -14.43 6.95
C SER A 34 -9.61 -14.07 6.07
N ALA A 35 -8.42 -14.03 6.67
CA ALA A 35 -7.17 -13.87 5.94
C ALA A 35 -6.97 -14.98 4.90
N SER A 36 -7.28 -16.22 5.26
CA SER A 36 -7.18 -17.36 4.36
C SER A 36 -8.06 -17.22 3.13
N ALA A 37 -9.29 -16.74 3.30
CA ALA A 37 -10.21 -16.54 2.18
C ALA A 37 -9.68 -15.51 1.18
N VAL A 38 -9.13 -14.39 1.69
CA VAL A 38 -8.50 -13.36 0.86
C VAL A 38 -7.27 -13.91 0.14
N ALA A 39 -6.39 -14.58 0.86
CA ALA A 39 -5.16 -15.15 0.30
C ALA A 39 -5.45 -16.19 -0.78
N MET A 40 -6.39 -17.09 -0.54
CA MET A 40 -6.77 -18.12 -1.50
C MET A 40 -7.47 -17.54 -2.73
N GLY A 41 -8.32 -16.56 -2.57
CA GLY A 41 -8.98 -15.89 -3.69
C GLY A 41 -7.99 -15.18 -4.61
N ALA A 42 -6.99 -14.53 -4.05
CA ALA A 42 -5.93 -13.86 -4.81
C ALA A 42 -4.97 -14.86 -5.47
N ALA A 43 -4.74 -16.03 -4.86
CA ALA A 43 -3.82 -17.05 -5.37
C ALA A 43 -4.16 -17.51 -6.79
N ALA A 44 -5.44 -17.53 -7.14
CA ALA A 44 -5.90 -17.88 -8.47
C ALA A 44 -5.42 -16.92 -9.57
N SER A 45 -5.06 -15.71 -9.21
CA SER A 45 -4.57 -14.67 -10.12
C SER A 45 -3.04 -14.53 -10.14
N ILE A 46 -2.33 -15.32 -9.36
CA ILE A 46 -0.87 -15.28 -9.27
C ILE A 46 -0.27 -16.12 -10.40
N PHE A 47 0.69 -15.55 -11.11
CA PHE A 47 1.42 -16.21 -12.18
C PHE A 47 2.91 -15.87 -12.10
N ASP A 48 3.75 -16.67 -12.74
CA ASP A 48 5.18 -16.43 -12.77
C ASP A 48 5.49 -15.13 -13.52
N GLY A 49 6.29 -14.26 -12.92
CA GLY A 49 6.59 -12.94 -13.46
C GLY A 49 5.56 -11.86 -13.12
N ILE A 50 4.60 -12.13 -12.23
CA ILE A 50 3.64 -11.13 -11.76
C ILE A 50 4.39 -9.94 -11.13
N THR A 51 3.94 -8.71 -11.38
CA THR A 51 4.51 -7.54 -10.73
C THR A 51 3.96 -7.38 -9.31
N THR A 52 4.71 -6.69 -8.45
CA THR A 52 4.24 -6.37 -7.09
C THR A 52 2.92 -5.60 -7.12
N SER A 53 2.77 -4.68 -8.07
CA SER A 53 1.53 -3.90 -8.23
C SER A 53 0.33 -4.79 -8.59
N GLN A 54 0.52 -5.70 -9.56
CA GLN A 54 -0.52 -6.66 -9.95
C GLN A 54 -0.90 -7.60 -8.80
N LEU A 55 0.09 -8.01 -8.00
CA LEU A 55 -0.17 -8.84 -6.82
C LEU A 55 -1.04 -8.10 -5.80
N HIS A 56 -0.76 -6.83 -5.53
CA HIS A 56 -1.60 -6.00 -4.66
C HIS A 56 -3.01 -5.82 -5.23
N GLU A 57 -3.14 -5.62 -6.53
CA GLU A 57 -4.45 -5.53 -7.19
C GLU A 57 -5.25 -6.83 -7.05
N ALA A 58 -4.58 -7.97 -7.17
CA ALA A 58 -5.21 -9.27 -6.98
C ALA A 58 -5.74 -9.44 -5.54
N LEU A 59 -4.99 -8.97 -4.54
CA LEU A 59 -5.42 -8.99 -3.13
C LEU A 59 -6.63 -8.08 -2.90
N VAL A 60 -6.61 -6.86 -3.42
CA VAL A 60 -7.73 -5.91 -3.31
C VAL A 60 -8.98 -6.50 -3.96
N LYS A 61 -8.84 -7.04 -5.17
CA LYS A 61 -9.94 -7.68 -5.89
C LYS A 61 -10.51 -8.87 -5.12
N SER A 62 -9.64 -9.74 -4.60
CA SER A 62 -10.07 -10.89 -3.79
C SER A 62 -10.92 -10.48 -2.60
N ALA A 63 -10.47 -9.46 -1.85
CA ALA A 63 -11.23 -8.93 -0.72
C ALA A 63 -12.57 -8.33 -1.18
N ALA A 64 -12.57 -7.57 -2.27
CA ALA A 64 -13.78 -6.97 -2.82
C ALA A 64 -14.80 -8.02 -3.27
N ASP A 65 -14.34 -9.10 -3.88
CA ASP A 65 -15.21 -10.21 -4.34
C ASP A 65 -15.86 -10.96 -3.17
N LEU A 66 -15.30 -10.86 -1.97
CA LEU A 66 -15.85 -11.47 -0.76
C LEU A 66 -16.90 -10.62 -0.04
N ILE A 67 -17.11 -9.39 -0.47
CA ILE A 67 -18.14 -8.51 0.11
C ILE A 67 -19.52 -9.11 -0.14
N SER A 68 -20.29 -9.28 0.94
CA SER A 68 -21.66 -9.80 0.87
C SER A 68 -22.50 -9.20 1.99
N PRO A 69 -23.83 -9.35 1.95
CA PRO A 69 -24.69 -8.94 3.07
C PRO A 69 -24.30 -9.62 4.39
N ASP A 70 -23.83 -10.86 4.33
CA ASP A 70 -23.42 -11.63 5.51
C ASP A 70 -21.98 -11.29 5.96
N ALA A 71 -21.16 -10.72 5.08
CA ALA A 71 -19.77 -10.37 5.34
C ALA A 71 -19.41 -8.99 4.76
N PRO A 72 -20.04 -7.91 5.22
CA PRO A 72 -19.84 -6.57 4.65
C PRO A 72 -18.45 -6.00 4.95
N ASN A 73 -17.79 -6.47 6.00
CA ASN A 73 -16.51 -5.91 6.45
C ASN A 73 -15.32 -6.23 5.54
N TYR A 74 -15.47 -7.09 4.55
CA TYR A 74 -14.47 -7.24 3.50
C TYR A 74 -14.26 -5.95 2.71
N SER A 75 -15.20 -5.02 2.72
CA SER A 75 -15.01 -3.68 2.16
C SER A 75 -13.89 -2.92 2.85
N GLN A 76 -13.78 -3.04 4.17
CA GLN A 76 -12.69 -2.44 4.93
C GLN A 76 -11.35 -3.11 4.63
N VAL A 77 -11.35 -4.43 4.46
CA VAL A 77 -10.14 -5.18 4.08
C VAL A 77 -9.66 -4.71 2.69
N ALA A 78 -10.55 -4.63 1.72
CA ALA A 78 -10.22 -4.17 0.38
C ALA A 78 -9.68 -2.73 0.39
N ALA A 79 -10.30 -1.83 1.14
CA ALA A 79 -9.85 -0.45 1.29
C ALA A 79 -8.47 -0.37 1.92
N ARG A 80 -8.20 -1.13 2.97
CA ARG A 80 -6.90 -1.16 3.65
C ARG A 80 -5.78 -1.70 2.75
N LEU A 81 -6.06 -2.79 2.03
CA LEU A 81 -5.10 -3.33 1.07
C LEU A 81 -4.82 -2.35 -0.08
N ASN A 82 -5.85 -1.62 -0.52
CA ASN A 82 -5.68 -0.59 -1.54
C ASN A 82 -4.81 0.59 -1.04
N ILE A 83 -4.98 1.01 0.21
CA ILE A 83 -4.12 2.03 0.84
C ILE A 83 -2.66 1.57 0.86
N PHE A 84 -2.39 0.31 1.17
CA PHE A 84 -1.02 -0.23 1.12
C PHE A 84 -0.42 -0.14 -0.29
N LYS A 85 -1.22 -0.46 -1.31
CA LYS A 85 -0.80 -0.31 -2.71
C LYS A 85 -0.47 1.14 -3.04
N ILE A 86 -1.36 2.07 -2.69
CA ILE A 86 -1.19 3.50 -2.94
C ILE A 86 0.07 4.03 -2.26
N ARG A 87 0.29 3.69 -0.99
CA ARG A 87 1.49 4.08 -0.25
C ARG A 87 2.76 3.54 -0.92
N LYS A 88 2.73 2.27 -1.31
CA LYS A 88 3.87 1.64 -1.97
C LYS A 88 4.18 2.26 -3.32
N ASP A 89 3.16 2.60 -4.09
CA ASP A 89 3.31 3.27 -5.39
C ASP A 89 3.83 4.72 -5.22
N ALA A 90 3.31 5.45 -4.24
CA ALA A 90 3.67 6.85 -4.01
C ALA A 90 5.03 7.01 -3.32
N PHE A 91 5.34 6.17 -2.33
CA PHE A 91 6.49 6.36 -1.44
C PHE A 91 7.55 5.26 -1.53
N GLY A 92 7.27 4.16 -2.20
CA GLY A 92 8.12 2.96 -2.21
C GLY A 92 8.10 2.17 -0.90
N ARG A 93 7.24 2.53 0.05
CA ARG A 93 7.12 1.93 1.38
C ARG A 93 5.67 1.94 1.85
N TYR A 94 5.34 1.13 2.86
CA TYR A 94 3.97 1.03 3.39
C TYR A 94 3.62 2.11 4.41
N ASP A 95 4.60 2.79 5.00
CA ASP A 95 4.41 3.90 5.92
C ASP A 95 4.66 5.24 5.23
N TYR A 96 4.26 6.33 5.88
CA TYR A 96 4.51 7.66 5.37
C TYR A 96 5.97 8.08 5.60
N PRO A 97 6.62 8.70 4.59
CA PRO A 97 7.93 9.31 4.79
C PRO A 97 7.81 10.59 5.62
N ASN A 98 8.95 11.13 6.08
CA ASN A 98 8.99 12.47 6.62
C ASN A 98 8.49 13.46 5.56
N PHE A 99 7.58 14.36 5.93
CA PHE A 99 6.91 15.26 5.00
C PHE A 99 7.88 16.20 4.27
N TYR A 100 8.81 16.83 5.01
CA TYR A 100 9.82 17.70 4.42
C TYR A 100 10.73 16.93 3.44
N GLN A 101 11.23 15.78 3.84
CA GLN A 101 12.09 14.95 3.00
C GLN A 101 11.37 14.49 1.73
N HIS A 102 10.08 14.19 1.82
CA HIS A 102 9.28 13.84 0.66
C HIS A 102 9.15 14.99 -0.33
N ILE A 103 8.93 16.21 0.17
CA ILE A 103 8.90 17.42 -0.67
C ILE A 103 10.25 17.65 -1.33
N VAL A 104 11.35 17.60 -0.59
CA VAL A 104 12.71 17.76 -1.14
C VAL A 104 12.98 16.74 -2.23
N LYS A 105 12.65 15.48 -2.01
CA LYS A 105 12.82 14.42 -2.99
C LYS A 105 12.07 14.70 -4.28
N ASN A 106 10.82 15.15 -4.19
CA ASN A 106 9.99 15.43 -5.36
C ASN A 106 10.39 16.73 -6.07
N VAL A 107 10.90 17.71 -5.35
CA VAL A 107 11.50 18.91 -5.96
C VAL A 107 12.76 18.52 -6.75
N ASN A 108 13.62 17.69 -6.18
CA ASN A 108 14.84 17.21 -6.85
C ASN A 108 14.54 16.37 -8.11
N LYS A 109 13.40 15.69 -8.13
CA LYS A 109 12.94 14.93 -9.31
C LYS A 109 12.21 15.79 -10.34
N GLY A 110 12.00 17.07 -10.05
CA GLY A 110 11.23 17.98 -10.92
C GLY A 110 9.72 17.74 -10.88
N VAL A 111 9.20 16.95 -9.93
CA VAL A 111 7.75 16.69 -9.77
C VAL A 111 7.07 17.87 -9.09
N TYR A 112 7.70 18.45 -8.06
CA TYR A 112 7.24 19.63 -7.36
C TYR A 112 8.07 20.85 -7.73
N ASP A 113 7.43 22.03 -7.68
CA ASP A 113 8.09 23.30 -7.94
C ASP A 113 9.15 23.57 -6.86
N LYS A 114 10.34 23.97 -7.29
CA LYS A 114 11.44 24.37 -6.40
C LYS A 114 11.11 25.55 -5.51
N ASP A 115 10.14 26.38 -5.91
CA ASP A 115 9.72 27.55 -5.13
C ASP A 115 9.10 27.16 -3.79
N LEU A 116 8.61 25.93 -3.64
CA LEU A 116 8.16 25.42 -2.34
C LEU A 116 9.26 25.48 -1.28
N LEU A 117 10.51 25.22 -1.64
CA LEU A 117 11.64 25.24 -0.71
C LEU A 117 12.23 26.65 -0.52
N THR A 118 11.92 27.60 -1.40
CA THR A 118 12.37 29.00 -1.28
C THR A 118 11.36 29.87 -0.57
N HIS A 119 10.06 29.65 -0.76
CA HIS A 119 8.99 30.43 -0.14
C HIS A 119 8.66 30.00 1.29
N TYR A 120 8.94 28.76 1.66
CA TYR A 120 8.60 28.19 2.97
C TYR A 120 9.87 27.67 3.64
N SER A 121 10.01 27.95 4.95
CA SER A 121 11.12 27.45 5.76
C SER A 121 10.95 25.95 6.08
N PHE A 122 12.03 25.32 6.50
CA PHE A 122 12.01 23.95 7.02
C PHE A 122 10.97 23.79 8.14
N GLU A 123 10.97 24.74 9.09
CA GLU A 123 10.07 24.73 10.24
C GLU A 123 8.60 24.83 9.82
N GLU A 124 8.29 25.68 8.85
CA GLU A 124 6.93 25.85 8.34
C GLU A 124 6.43 24.58 7.65
N ILE A 125 7.29 23.94 6.86
CA ILE A 125 6.96 22.68 6.16
C ILE A 125 6.78 21.54 7.17
N GLU A 126 7.65 21.43 8.17
CA GLU A 126 7.52 20.43 9.24
C GLU A 126 6.23 20.65 10.04
N GLU A 127 5.88 21.88 10.36
CA GLU A 127 4.63 22.20 11.03
C GLU A 127 3.42 21.76 10.22
N LEU A 128 3.41 22.04 8.93
CA LEU A 128 2.35 21.58 8.03
C LEU A 128 2.25 20.06 8.02
N GLY A 129 3.38 19.37 7.99
CA GLY A 129 3.44 17.90 8.03
C GLY A 129 2.80 17.31 9.28
N ASN A 130 2.87 18.03 10.43
CA ASN A 130 2.28 17.59 11.68
C ASN A 130 0.75 17.62 11.69
N TYR A 131 0.11 18.35 10.78
CA TYR A 131 -1.34 18.32 10.58
C TYR A 131 -1.82 17.07 9.85
N ILE A 132 -0.95 16.41 9.13
CA ILE A 132 -1.25 15.14 8.45
C ILE A 132 -1.25 14.03 9.50
N LYS A 133 -2.34 13.28 9.57
CA LYS A 133 -2.54 12.20 10.55
C LYS A 133 -2.68 10.87 9.82
N PRO A 134 -1.57 10.17 9.51
CA PRO A 134 -1.60 8.93 8.74
C PRO A 134 -2.49 7.84 9.32
N LYS A 135 -2.64 7.82 10.64
CA LYS A 135 -3.51 6.84 11.32
C LYS A 135 -4.99 6.93 10.94
N ARG A 136 -5.43 8.05 10.38
CA ARG A 136 -6.80 8.21 9.90
C ARG A 136 -7.10 7.32 8.70
N ASP A 137 -6.10 6.93 7.95
CA ASP A 137 -6.25 6.03 6.81
C ASP A 137 -6.52 4.58 7.24
N ASP A 138 -6.25 4.25 8.50
CA ASP A 138 -6.41 2.91 9.05
C ASP A 138 -7.81 2.67 9.64
N LEU A 139 -8.66 3.69 9.65
CA LEU A 139 -10.00 3.64 10.24
C LEU A 139 -11.07 3.08 9.30
#